data_7cef28cb82f20e116362e2d736b11199
#
_entry.id   7cef28cb82f20e116362e2d736b11199
#
_cell.length_a   1.000
_cell.length_b   1.000
_cell.length_c   1.000
_cell.angle_alpha   90.00
_cell.angle_beta   90.00
_cell.angle_gamma   90.00
#
_symmetry.space_group_name_H-M   'P 1'
#
loop_
_entity.id
_entity.type
_entity.pdbx_description
1 polymer ?
#
loop_
_entity_poly.entity_id
_entity_poly.type
_entity_poly.pdbx_seq_one_letter_code
_entity_poly.pdbx_strand_id
1 'polypeptide(L)'
;RKEGIWTYYQFAQKESLDSELHLLWNYLQEQLSNIKDHNNDRVRLHEVLRQREISGGGLNERLLEPGQSWFAWSCLLGILLGQNGENKSGFSSGTSELEIIDLGCGDGTLTVEMAKFATSVIGVDFNPDMLASARQRIDRLGLQNVKLLAEDAGNLSLPAESLDVVFFSQSLHHLDNPQRGFQEAARILRPGGKVLVMELATHSEEWVLEKLSHKWLGFEKETLHDFMHTAGFN
;
A
#
# COMPACT_ATOMS: atom_id res chain seq x y z
N ARG A 1 4.55 18.33 5.97
CA ARG A 1 5.91 18.85 5.80
C ARG A 1 6.67 17.88 4.93
N LYS A 2 7.35 18.37 3.87
CA LYS A 2 8.21 17.56 3.01
C LYS A 2 9.66 17.70 3.49
N GLU A 3 10.37 16.60 3.61
CA GLU A 3 11.81 16.57 3.87
C GLU A 3 12.44 15.50 2.97
N GLY A 4 13.12 15.92 1.91
CA GLY A 4 13.62 15.03 0.86
C GLY A 4 12.47 14.37 0.09
N ILE A 5 12.60 13.06 -0.19
CA ILE A 5 11.55 12.24 -0.85
C ILE A 5 10.39 11.89 0.09
N TRP A 6 10.49 12.16 1.40
CA TRP A 6 9.50 11.77 2.38
C TRP A 6 8.39 12.81 2.49
N THR A 7 7.15 12.35 2.46
CA THR A 7 5.98 13.16 2.78
C THR A 7 5.50 12.78 4.17
N TYR A 8 5.52 13.73 5.08
CA TYR A 8 4.98 13.55 6.43
C TYR A 8 3.55 14.05 6.45
N TYR A 9 2.63 13.20 6.85
CA TYR A 9 1.24 13.54 7.05
C TYR A 9 1.04 13.95 8.51
N GLN A 10 0.44 15.11 8.71
CA GLN A 10 -0.06 15.52 10.01
C GLN A 10 -1.56 15.20 10.03
N PHE A 11 -2.01 14.56 11.08
CA PHE A 11 -3.44 14.36 11.27
C PHE A 11 -4.17 15.70 11.28
N ALA A 12 -5.32 15.77 10.59
CA ALA A 12 -6.20 16.93 10.65
C ALA A 12 -6.60 17.19 12.11
N GLN A 13 -6.77 18.45 12.46
CA GLN A 13 -7.31 18.77 13.77
C GLN A 13 -8.74 18.24 13.86
N LYS A 14 -9.11 17.74 15.05
CA LYS A 14 -10.41 17.06 15.29
C LYS A 14 -11.60 17.88 14.83
N GLU A 15 -11.51 19.21 14.97
CA GLU A 15 -12.53 20.19 14.61
C GLU A 15 -12.76 20.32 13.09
N SER A 16 -11.83 19.85 12.27
CA SER A 16 -11.91 19.90 10.80
C SER A 16 -12.45 18.62 10.15
N LEU A 17 -12.77 17.60 10.96
CA LEU A 17 -13.26 16.33 10.49
C LEU A 17 -14.79 16.31 10.45
N ASP A 18 -15.37 15.71 9.40
CA ASP A 18 -16.79 15.42 9.40
C ASP A 18 -17.13 14.26 10.36
N SER A 19 -18.43 13.97 10.55
CA SER A 19 -18.90 13.01 11.55
C SER A 19 -18.40 11.58 11.30
N GLU A 20 -18.17 11.19 10.06
CA GLU A 20 -17.71 9.84 9.71
C GLU A 20 -16.20 9.70 9.94
N LEU A 21 -15.43 10.71 9.56
CA LEU A 21 -14.01 10.77 9.85
C LEU A 21 -13.71 10.89 11.35
N HIS A 22 -14.63 11.45 12.13
CA HIS A 22 -14.52 11.49 13.59
C HIS A 22 -14.56 10.09 14.24
N LEU A 23 -15.42 9.21 13.74
CA LEU A 23 -15.49 7.82 14.22
C LEU A 23 -14.20 7.07 13.90
N LEU A 24 -13.70 7.24 12.68
CA LEU A 24 -12.41 6.68 12.26
C LEU A 24 -11.25 7.20 13.11
N TRP A 25 -11.23 8.51 13.37
CA TRP A 25 -10.23 9.15 14.22
C TRP A 25 -10.22 8.59 15.64
N ASN A 26 -11.37 8.46 16.27
CA ASN A 26 -11.49 7.92 17.61
C ASN A 26 -11.03 6.45 17.67
N TYR A 27 -11.39 5.64 16.66
CA TYR A 27 -10.94 4.26 16.54
C TYR A 27 -9.41 4.17 16.41
N LEU A 28 -8.83 4.96 15.51
CA LEU A 28 -7.36 4.99 15.32
C LEU A 28 -6.63 5.44 16.59
N GLN A 29 -7.16 6.44 17.31
CA GLN A 29 -6.58 6.87 18.59
C GLN A 29 -6.66 5.77 19.66
N GLU A 30 -7.76 5.02 19.73
CA GLU A 30 -7.91 3.91 20.66
C GLU A 30 -6.92 2.78 20.34
N GLN A 31 -6.76 2.42 19.06
CA GLN A 31 -5.76 1.43 18.63
C GLN A 31 -4.32 1.89 18.91
N LEU A 32 -4.00 3.16 18.62
CA LEU A 32 -2.69 3.74 18.88
C LEU A 32 -2.38 3.83 20.39
N SER A 33 -3.38 4.12 21.23
CA SER A 33 -3.19 4.17 22.69
C SER A 33 -2.98 2.79 23.32
N ASN A 34 -3.47 1.74 22.67
CA ASN A 34 -3.26 0.34 23.09
C ASN A 34 -1.89 -0.21 22.66
N ILE A 35 -1.16 0.46 21.77
CA ILE A 35 0.22 0.13 21.40
C ILE A 35 1.14 0.61 22.53
N LYS A 36 1.55 -0.30 23.38
CA LYS A 36 2.31 -0.04 24.63
C LYS A 36 3.73 0.51 24.46
N ASP A 37 4.16 0.96 23.26
CA ASP A 37 5.58 1.24 23.04
C ASP A 37 5.92 2.56 22.33
N HIS A 38 5.27 3.65 22.73
CA HIS A 38 5.64 5.01 22.26
C HIS A 38 7.08 5.43 22.62
N ASN A 39 7.69 4.84 23.64
CA ASN A 39 9.05 5.18 24.03
C ASN A 39 10.11 4.56 23.09
N ASN A 40 9.87 3.38 22.56
CA ASN A 40 10.80 2.75 21.62
C ASN A 40 10.77 3.41 20.22
N ASP A 41 9.64 3.91 19.78
CA ASP A 41 9.54 4.61 18.48
C ASP A 41 10.35 5.90 18.45
N ARG A 42 10.38 6.66 19.53
CA ARG A 42 11.27 7.85 19.65
C ARG A 42 12.74 7.46 19.66
N VAL A 43 13.11 6.41 20.39
CA VAL A 43 14.48 5.90 20.44
C VAL A 43 14.89 5.36 19.06
N ARG A 44 14.02 4.60 18.38
CA ARG A 44 14.23 4.12 17.02
C ARG A 44 14.35 5.26 16.02
N LEU A 45 13.49 6.27 16.10
CA LEU A 45 13.59 7.46 15.24
C LEU A 45 14.92 8.19 15.43
N HIS A 46 15.35 8.40 16.68
CA HIS A 46 16.66 8.99 16.97
C HIS A 46 17.83 8.15 16.44
N GLU A 47 17.77 6.85 16.58
CA GLU A 47 18.79 5.95 16.05
C GLU A 47 18.81 5.96 14.51
N VAL A 48 17.65 5.96 13.86
CA VAL A 48 17.52 6.11 12.41
C VAL A 48 18.08 7.43 11.91
N LEU A 49 17.78 8.54 12.59
CA LEU A 49 18.31 9.85 12.24
C LEU A 49 19.83 9.92 12.44
N ARG A 50 20.34 9.34 13.52
CA ARG A 50 21.79 9.24 13.78
C ARG A 50 22.51 8.40 12.74
N GLN A 51 21.94 7.25 12.32
CA GLN A 51 22.53 6.41 11.28
C GLN A 51 22.52 7.09 9.92
N ARG A 52 21.53 7.93 9.62
CA ARG A 52 21.51 8.77 8.42
C ARG A 52 22.66 9.78 8.38
N GLU A 53 22.96 10.42 9.51
CA GLU A 53 24.09 11.34 9.63
C GLU A 53 25.45 10.63 9.42
N ILE A 54 25.59 9.41 9.94
CA ILE A 54 26.83 8.63 9.84
C ILE A 54 27.01 7.98 8.45
N SER A 55 25.93 7.58 7.79
CA SER A 55 25.96 6.79 6.54
C SER A 55 25.99 7.64 5.27
N GLY A 56 26.05 8.97 5.37
CA GLY A 56 26.12 9.83 4.18
C GLY A 56 24.93 9.64 3.21
N GLY A 57 23.75 9.30 3.72
CA GLY A 57 22.52 9.19 2.93
C GLY A 57 22.30 7.85 2.22
N GLY A 58 23.13 6.85 2.47
CA GLY A 58 22.88 5.48 1.97
C GLY A 58 21.65 4.87 2.65
N LEU A 59 20.60 4.60 1.87
CA LEU A 59 19.43 3.83 2.33
C LEU A 59 19.88 2.43 2.73
N ASN A 60 19.97 2.19 4.03
CA ASN A 60 20.07 0.85 4.54
C ASN A 60 18.64 0.25 4.47
N GLU A 61 18.43 -0.80 3.69
CA GLU A 61 17.15 -1.51 3.52
C GLU A 61 16.45 -1.88 4.85
N ARG A 62 17.23 -1.93 5.95
CA ARG A 62 16.71 -2.17 7.31
C ARG A 62 15.94 -0.99 7.93
N LEU A 63 15.97 0.20 7.33
CA LEU A 63 15.25 1.39 7.84
C LEU A 63 13.78 1.41 7.42
N LEU A 64 13.39 0.52 6.54
CA LEU A 64 12.02 0.27 6.11
C LEU A 64 11.53 -1.06 6.66
N GLU A 65 11.70 -1.32 7.99
CA GLU A 65 10.84 -2.34 8.61
C GLU A 65 9.44 -1.73 8.79
N PRO A 66 8.54 -1.94 7.82
CA PRO A 66 7.24 -1.27 7.76
C PRO A 66 6.21 -1.95 8.66
N GLY A 67 6.64 -2.87 9.52
CA GLY A 67 5.73 -3.77 10.22
C GLY A 67 4.61 -3.11 11.01
N GLN A 68 4.81 -1.90 11.52
CA GLN A 68 3.77 -1.21 12.30
C GLN A 68 2.96 -0.22 11.46
N SER A 69 3.58 0.48 10.53
CA SER A 69 2.86 1.40 9.63
C SER A 69 1.95 0.63 8.65
N TRP A 70 2.40 -0.51 8.14
CA TRP A 70 1.60 -1.36 7.27
C TRP A 70 0.42 -2.01 7.97
N PHE A 71 0.54 -2.36 9.25
CA PHE A 71 -0.59 -2.84 10.03
C PHE A 71 -1.69 -1.77 10.16
N ALA A 72 -1.32 -0.54 10.46
CA ALA A 72 -2.28 0.56 10.52
C ALA A 72 -2.95 0.82 9.15
N TRP A 73 -2.19 0.73 8.06
CA TRP A 73 -2.73 0.85 6.70
C TRP A 73 -3.65 -0.31 6.33
N SER A 74 -3.32 -1.55 6.70
CA SER A 74 -4.18 -2.69 6.42
C SER A 74 -5.50 -2.62 7.19
N CYS A 75 -5.47 -2.13 8.44
CA CYS A 75 -6.68 -1.85 9.21
C CYS A 75 -7.53 -0.76 8.54
N LEU A 76 -6.91 0.34 8.09
CA LEU A 76 -7.60 1.40 7.37
C LEU A 76 -8.22 0.88 6.07
N LEU A 77 -7.48 0.06 5.33
CA LEU A 77 -7.96 -0.59 4.11
C LEU A 77 -9.18 -1.46 4.39
N GLY A 78 -9.11 -2.28 5.44
CA GLY A 78 -10.23 -3.12 5.87
C GLY A 78 -11.48 -2.30 6.18
N ILE A 79 -11.33 -1.14 6.82
CA ILE A 79 -12.43 -0.21 7.11
C ILE A 79 -12.98 0.42 5.82
N LEU A 80 -12.12 0.94 4.95
CA LEU A 80 -12.52 1.58 3.69
C LEU A 80 -13.23 0.60 2.73
N LEU A 81 -12.83 -0.66 2.74
CA LEU A 81 -13.41 -1.70 1.90
C LEU A 81 -14.64 -2.34 2.51
N GLY A 82 -14.73 -2.39 3.84
CA GLY A 82 -15.89 -2.96 4.57
C GLY A 82 -17.11 -2.05 4.65
N GLN A 83 -17.03 -0.79 4.26
CA GLN A 83 -18.10 0.21 4.42
C GLN A 83 -19.31 0.07 3.46
N ASN A 84 -19.29 -0.86 2.49
CA ASN A 84 -20.39 -1.02 1.54
C ASN A 84 -21.45 -2.06 1.93
N GLY A 85 -21.39 -2.63 3.13
CA GLY A 85 -22.40 -3.54 3.66
C GLY A 85 -23.07 -2.97 4.91
N GLU A 86 -24.40 -3.01 4.96
CA GLU A 86 -25.27 -2.50 6.04
C GLU A 86 -25.07 -3.19 7.41
N ASN A 87 -23.87 -3.47 7.86
CA ASN A 87 -23.60 -4.01 9.19
C ASN A 87 -22.94 -3.00 10.11
N LYS A 88 -23.77 -2.27 10.83
CA LYS A 88 -23.45 -1.30 11.90
C LYS A 88 -22.93 -1.94 13.19
N SER A 89 -22.31 -3.07 13.16
CA SER A 89 -21.78 -3.69 14.39
C SER A 89 -20.40 -4.25 14.14
N GLY A 90 -19.45 -3.64 14.85
CA GLY A 90 -18.10 -4.03 15.17
C GLY A 90 -17.51 -5.22 14.42
N PHE A 91 -16.22 -5.13 14.17
CA PHE A 91 -15.37 -6.19 13.62
C PHE A 91 -15.95 -7.58 13.94
N SER A 92 -16.83 -8.05 13.09
CA SER A 92 -17.16 -9.45 13.02
C SER A 92 -15.97 -10.15 12.42
N SER A 93 -15.50 -11.20 13.05
CA SER A 93 -14.41 -12.09 12.61
C SER A 93 -14.78 -12.91 11.36
N GLY A 94 -15.52 -12.32 10.43
CA GLY A 94 -15.79 -12.83 9.10
C GLY A 94 -14.80 -12.23 8.13
N THR A 95 -14.01 -13.05 7.45
CA THR A 95 -13.29 -12.66 6.25
C THR A 95 -14.24 -11.96 5.31
N SER A 96 -13.93 -10.73 4.89
CA SER A 96 -14.70 -10.09 3.82
C SER A 96 -14.56 -10.96 2.57
N GLU A 97 -15.62 -11.07 1.76
CA GLU A 97 -15.59 -11.85 0.50
C GLU A 97 -14.73 -11.19 -0.59
N LEU A 98 -13.76 -10.36 -0.20
CA LEU A 98 -12.94 -9.56 -1.11
C LEU A 98 -11.84 -10.38 -1.76
N GLU A 99 -11.72 -10.25 -3.07
CA GLU A 99 -10.61 -10.74 -3.88
C GLU A 99 -9.73 -9.54 -4.28
N ILE A 100 -8.51 -9.51 -3.79
CA ILE A 100 -7.60 -8.36 -3.88
C ILE A 100 -6.39 -8.72 -4.74
N ILE A 101 -5.89 -7.74 -5.50
CA ILE A 101 -4.57 -7.83 -6.15
C ILE A 101 -3.67 -6.70 -5.70
N ASP A 102 -2.41 -7.04 -5.44
CA ASP A 102 -1.30 -6.15 -5.07
C ASP A 102 -0.35 -6.06 -6.26
N LEU A 103 -0.40 -4.96 -7.00
CA LEU A 103 0.38 -4.75 -8.22
C LEU A 103 1.73 -4.08 -7.90
N GLY A 104 2.82 -4.82 -8.12
CA GLY A 104 4.15 -4.48 -7.66
C GLY A 104 4.31 -4.84 -6.18
N CYS A 105 3.97 -6.07 -5.83
CA CYS A 105 3.91 -6.54 -4.44
C CYS A 105 5.28 -6.62 -3.74
N GLY A 106 6.37 -6.56 -4.49
CA GLY A 106 7.72 -6.64 -3.97
C GLY A 106 7.96 -7.90 -3.11
N ASP A 107 8.49 -7.73 -1.92
CA ASP A 107 8.75 -8.81 -0.96
C ASP A 107 7.49 -9.34 -0.25
N GLY A 108 6.30 -8.90 -0.66
CA GLY A 108 5.01 -9.36 -0.15
C GLY A 108 4.63 -8.81 1.23
N THR A 109 5.30 -7.77 1.72
CA THR A 109 5.03 -7.20 3.06
C THR A 109 3.57 -6.76 3.20
N LEU A 110 3.03 -6.03 2.22
CA LEU A 110 1.63 -5.59 2.24
C LEU A 110 0.68 -6.73 1.86
N THR A 111 1.07 -7.56 0.90
CA THR A 111 0.29 -8.70 0.43
C THR A 111 -0.15 -9.62 1.59
N VAL A 112 0.77 -9.94 2.52
CA VAL A 112 0.45 -10.80 3.68
C VAL A 112 -0.45 -10.11 4.70
N GLU A 113 -0.39 -8.79 4.79
CA GLU A 113 -1.31 -8.03 5.65
C GLU A 113 -2.73 -8.03 5.08
N MET A 114 -2.88 -7.83 3.76
CA MET A 114 -4.18 -7.92 3.08
C MET A 114 -4.80 -9.31 3.18
N ALA A 115 -3.99 -10.36 3.17
CA ALA A 115 -4.45 -11.74 3.29
C ALA A 115 -5.17 -12.05 4.62
N LYS A 116 -4.99 -11.21 5.64
CA LYS A 116 -5.65 -11.39 6.96
C LYS A 116 -7.14 -11.06 6.93
N PHE A 117 -7.59 -10.26 5.95
CA PHE A 117 -8.98 -9.82 5.86
C PHE A 117 -9.64 -10.08 4.50
N ALA A 118 -8.90 -10.55 3.51
CA ALA A 118 -9.42 -10.90 2.19
C ALA A 118 -9.67 -12.41 2.06
N THR A 119 -10.60 -12.79 1.20
CA THR A 119 -10.80 -14.20 0.81
C THR A 119 -9.61 -14.72 0.04
N SER A 120 -9.09 -13.92 -0.89
CA SER A 120 -7.88 -14.23 -1.65
C SER A 120 -7.09 -12.97 -1.98
N VAL A 121 -5.78 -13.09 -2.04
CA VAL A 121 -4.87 -12.03 -2.49
C VAL A 121 -3.97 -12.56 -3.58
N ILE A 122 -3.83 -11.79 -4.65
CA ILE A 122 -2.86 -12.04 -5.71
C ILE A 122 -1.76 -10.99 -5.60
N GLY A 123 -0.52 -11.40 -5.33
CA GLY A 123 0.65 -10.53 -5.43
C GLY A 123 1.28 -10.65 -6.80
N VAL A 124 1.51 -9.53 -7.47
CA VAL A 124 2.16 -9.48 -8.79
C VAL A 124 3.44 -8.68 -8.69
N ASP A 125 4.52 -9.24 -9.18
CA ASP A 125 5.78 -8.54 -9.37
C ASP A 125 6.53 -9.14 -10.56
N PHE A 126 7.31 -8.33 -11.28
CA PHE A 126 8.13 -8.84 -12.38
C PHE A 126 9.51 -9.33 -11.91
N ASN A 127 9.93 -8.97 -10.70
CA ASN A 127 11.24 -9.32 -10.14
C ASN A 127 11.17 -10.68 -9.42
N PRO A 128 11.86 -11.72 -9.92
CA PRO A 128 11.83 -13.06 -9.33
C PRO A 128 12.42 -13.12 -7.92
N ASP A 129 13.39 -12.28 -7.57
CA ASP A 129 14.01 -12.25 -6.24
C ASP A 129 13.03 -11.68 -5.20
N MET A 130 12.26 -10.67 -5.59
CA MET A 130 11.18 -10.13 -4.77
C MET A 130 10.10 -11.19 -4.53
N LEU A 131 9.67 -11.88 -5.57
CA LEU A 131 8.68 -12.96 -5.43
C LEU A 131 9.20 -14.15 -4.60
N ALA A 132 10.50 -14.46 -4.67
CA ALA A 132 11.10 -15.48 -3.81
C ALA A 132 11.03 -15.05 -2.33
N SER A 133 11.31 -13.80 -2.03
CA SER A 133 11.19 -13.23 -0.68
C SER A 133 9.74 -13.21 -0.20
N ALA A 134 8.80 -12.82 -1.06
CA ALA A 134 7.36 -12.87 -0.78
C ALA A 134 6.90 -14.31 -0.48
N ARG A 135 7.35 -15.30 -1.27
CA ARG A 135 7.04 -16.71 -1.05
C ARG A 135 7.50 -17.18 0.32
N GLN A 136 8.75 -16.90 0.70
CA GLN A 136 9.27 -17.26 2.01
C GLN A 136 8.45 -16.64 3.16
N ARG A 137 7.99 -15.40 2.99
CA ARG A 137 7.14 -14.71 3.96
C ARG A 137 5.78 -15.37 4.10
N ILE A 138 5.12 -15.70 2.97
CA ILE A 138 3.83 -16.39 2.92
C ILE A 138 3.92 -17.76 3.60
N ASP A 139 4.94 -18.55 3.24
CA ASP A 139 5.16 -19.91 3.77
C ASP A 139 5.41 -19.86 5.29
N ARG A 140 6.23 -18.91 5.77
CA ARG A 140 6.50 -18.72 7.20
C ARG A 140 5.25 -18.37 8.01
N LEU A 141 4.32 -17.64 7.42
CA LEU A 141 3.06 -17.25 8.05
C LEU A 141 1.95 -18.29 7.85
N GLY A 142 2.18 -19.36 7.07
CA GLY A 142 1.22 -20.41 6.79
C GLY A 142 -0.01 -19.96 6.00
N LEU A 143 0.08 -18.87 5.24
CA LEU A 143 -1.04 -18.31 4.50
C LEU A 143 -1.37 -19.19 3.29
N GLN A 144 -2.66 -19.55 3.14
CA GLN A 144 -3.17 -20.40 2.07
C GLN A 144 -3.97 -19.63 1.01
N ASN A 145 -4.29 -18.38 1.29
CA ASN A 145 -5.12 -17.51 0.46
C ASN A 145 -4.31 -16.49 -0.35
N VAL A 146 -3.01 -16.71 -0.52
CA VAL A 146 -2.13 -15.84 -1.32
C VAL A 146 -1.58 -16.58 -2.52
N LYS A 147 -1.70 -15.98 -3.71
CA LYS A 147 -1.08 -16.43 -4.95
C LYS A 147 -0.08 -15.38 -5.43
N LEU A 148 1.08 -15.81 -5.92
CA LEU A 148 2.07 -14.93 -6.54
C LEU A 148 2.15 -15.17 -8.05
N LEU A 149 2.23 -14.07 -8.82
CA LEU A 149 2.38 -14.08 -10.28
C LEU A 149 3.61 -13.25 -10.68
N ALA A 150 4.43 -13.82 -11.55
CA ALA A 150 5.59 -13.15 -12.15
C ALA A 150 5.16 -12.49 -13.46
N GLU A 151 4.51 -11.32 -13.39
CA GLU A 151 3.92 -10.64 -14.54
C GLU A 151 4.15 -9.12 -14.47
N ASP A 152 3.99 -8.45 -15.61
CA ASP A 152 3.97 -7.00 -15.69
C ASP A 152 2.58 -6.48 -15.31
N ALA A 153 2.51 -5.52 -14.38
CA ALA A 153 1.27 -4.88 -13.95
C ALA A 153 0.48 -4.21 -15.10
N GLY A 154 1.14 -3.87 -16.20
CA GLY A 154 0.51 -3.36 -17.42
C GLY A 154 0.07 -4.43 -18.42
N ASN A 155 0.23 -5.74 -18.12
CA ASN A 155 -0.15 -6.84 -19.00
C ASN A 155 -0.37 -8.14 -18.21
N LEU A 156 -1.57 -8.31 -17.66
CA LEU A 156 -1.91 -9.41 -16.77
C LEU A 156 -2.64 -10.54 -17.51
N SER A 157 -2.31 -11.78 -17.16
CA SER A 157 -3.02 -12.97 -17.67
C SER A 157 -4.39 -13.21 -17.02
N LEU A 158 -4.79 -12.35 -16.08
CA LEU A 158 -6.06 -12.48 -15.36
C LEU A 158 -7.25 -12.14 -16.26
N PRO A 159 -8.42 -12.79 -16.06
CA PRO A 159 -9.64 -12.47 -16.78
C PRO A 159 -10.15 -11.05 -16.40
N ALA A 160 -10.93 -10.46 -17.30
CA ALA A 160 -11.66 -9.23 -17.00
C ALA A 160 -12.70 -9.47 -15.88
N GLU A 161 -13.03 -8.42 -15.13
CA GLU A 161 -14.09 -8.43 -14.11
C GLU A 161 -13.96 -9.57 -13.09
N SER A 162 -12.74 -9.86 -12.65
CA SER A 162 -12.44 -10.99 -11.79
C SER A 162 -12.13 -10.64 -10.34
N LEU A 163 -11.85 -9.36 -10.04
CA LEU A 163 -11.39 -8.91 -8.73
C LEU A 163 -12.21 -7.73 -8.21
N ASP A 164 -12.20 -7.55 -6.89
CA ASP A 164 -12.94 -6.48 -6.21
C ASP A 164 -12.07 -5.26 -5.93
N VAL A 165 -10.77 -5.48 -5.68
CA VAL A 165 -9.84 -4.42 -5.32
C VAL A 165 -8.50 -4.61 -6.02
N VAL A 166 -8.01 -3.53 -6.61
CA VAL A 166 -6.63 -3.40 -7.10
C VAL A 166 -5.89 -2.43 -6.19
N PHE A 167 -4.70 -2.82 -5.80
CA PHE A 167 -3.82 -1.98 -5.00
C PHE A 167 -2.50 -1.72 -5.70
N PHE A 168 -2.09 -0.44 -5.76
CA PHE A 168 -0.75 0.00 -6.12
C PHE A 168 -0.10 0.62 -4.89
N SER A 169 0.95 0.00 -4.37
CA SER A 169 1.68 0.49 -3.21
C SER A 169 3.12 0.78 -3.55
N GLN A 170 3.42 2.05 -3.82
CA GLN A 170 4.77 2.50 -4.18
C GLN A 170 5.37 1.69 -5.35
N SER A 171 4.56 1.41 -6.34
CA SER A 171 4.91 0.53 -7.46
C SER A 171 4.77 1.20 -8.83
N LEU A 172 3.92 2.23 -8.97
CA LEU A 172 3.70 2.92 -10.25
C LEU A 172 4.96 3.60 -10.77
N HIS A 173 5.82 4.12 -9.87
CA HIS A 173 7.07 4.78 -10.26
C HIS A 173 8.14 3.81 -10.81
N HIS A 174 7.90 2.50 -10.74
CA HIS A 174 8.73 1.48 -11.41
C HIS A 174 8.20 1.08 -12.79
N LEU A 175 6.95 1.43 -13.13
CA LEU A 175 6.36 1.07 -14.42
C LEU A 175 6.88 1.96 -15.55
N ASP A 176 7.19 1.37 -16.70
CA ASP A 176 7.51 2.15 -17.90
C ASP A 176 6.32 2.98 -18.38
N ASN A 177 5.10 2.45 -18.21
CA ASN A 177 3.86 3.11 -18.56
C ASN A 177 2.79 2.94 -17.49
N PRO A 178 2.70 3.84 -16.49
CA PRO A 178 1.68 3.80 -15.43
C PRO A 178 0.24 3.80 -15.96
N GLN A 179 -0.02 4.48 -17.09
CA GLN A 179 -1.34 4.50 -17.72
C GLN A 179 -1.84 3.09 -18.09
N ARG A 180 -0.94 2.22 -18.58
CA ARG A 180 -1.30 0.82 -18.86
C ARG A 180 -1.61 0.04 -17.59
N GLY A 181 -0.92 0.30 -16.49
CA GLY A 181 -1.25 -0.29 -15.19
C GLY A 181 -2.68 0.04 -14.76
N PHE A 182 -3.11 1.30 -14.91
CA PHE A 182 -4.50 1.70 -14.63
C PHE A 182 -5.51 1.09 -15.61
N GLN A 183 -5.17 0.94 -16.88
CA GLN A 183 -6.04 0.27 -17.86
C GLN A 183 -6.23 -1.21 -17.52
N GLU A 184 -5.17 -1.91 -17.14
CA GLU A 184 -5.26 -3.30 -16.66
C GLU A 184 -6.07 -3.40 -15.36
N ALA A 185 -5.83 -2.47 -14.41
CA ALA A 185 -6.62 -2.39 -13.19
C ALA A 185 -8.12 -2.25 -13.49
N ALA A 186 -8.49 -1.34 -14.40
CA ALA A 186 -9.89 -1.16 -14.82
C ALA A 186 -10.46 -2.41 -15.50
N ARG A 187 -9.66 -3.12 -16.31
CA ARG A 187 -10.08 -4.33 -17.02
C ARG A 187 -10.40 -5.48 -16.07
N ILE A 188 -9.55 -5.70 -15.05
CA ILE A 188 -9.68 -6.84 -14.13
C ILE A 188 -10.66 -6.60 -12.99
N LEU A 189 -10.99 -5.35 -12.70
CA LEU A 189 -11.97 -5.01 -11.67
C LEU A 189 -13.39 -5.32 -12.12
N ARG A 190 -14.17 -5.90 -11.22
CA ARG A 190 -15.62 -6.03 -11.37
C ARG A 190 -16.28 -4.65 -11.40
N PRO A 191 -17.49 -4.52 -11.98
CA PRO A 191 -18.28 -3.31 -11.82
C PRO A 191 -18.44 -2.92 -10.35
N GLY A 192 -18.09 -1.68 -10.00
CA GLY A 192 -18.08 -1.20 -8.61
C GLY A 192 -16.84 -1.57 -7.81
N GLY A 193 -15.89 -2.28 -8.40
CA GLY A 193 -14.59 -2.56 -7.79
C GLY A 193 -13.78 -1.28 -7.59
N LYS A 194 -12.76 -1.35 -6.75
CA LYS A 194 -11.99 -0.17 -6.30
C LYS A 194 -10.53 -0.29 -6.66
N VAL A 195 -9.93 0.82 -7.12
CA VAL A 195 -8.49 0.99 -7.18
C VAL A 195 -8.02 1.84 -6.01
N LEU A 196 -6.98 1.39 -5.32
CA LEU A 196 -6.31 2.12 -4.25
C LEU A 196 -4.88 2.38 -4.66
N VAL A 197 -4.46 3.62 -4.51
CA VAL A 197 -3.13 4.06 -4.93
C VAL A 197 -2.44 4.75 -3.76
N MET A 198 -1.30 4.22 -3.38
CA MET A 198 -0.37 4.85 -2.44
C MET A 198 0.96 5.03 -3.17
N GLU A 199 1.32 6.27 -3.45
CA GLU A 199 2.47 6.55 -4.30
C GLU A 199 3.29 7.74 -3.82
N LEU A 200 4.53 7.84 -4.28
CA LEU A 200 5.43 8.95 -3.98
C LEU A 200 4.88 10.24 -4.60
N ALA A 201 4.84 11.29 -3.80
CA ALA A 201 4.65 12.63 -4.33
C ALA A 201 5.88 13.05 -5.13
N THR A 202 5.69 13.91 -6.12
CA THR A 202 6.79 14.47 -6.94
C THR A 202 7.91 15.02 -6.06
N HIS A 203 9.14 14.65 -6.40
CA HIS A 203 10.36 15.07 -5.73
C HIS A 203 11.50 15.29 -6.73
N SER A 204 12.63 15.85 -6.28
CA SER A 204 13.80 16.16 -7.11
C SER A 204 15.00 15.25 -6.86
N GLU A 205 14.81 14.13 -6.20
CA GLU A 205 15.88 13.21 -5.80
C GLU A 205 16.26 12.29 -6.96
N GLU A 206 17.09 12.80 -7.90
CA GLU A 206 17.47 12.08 -9.14
C GLU A 206 18.22 10.77 -8.89
N TRP A 207 18.91 10.64 -7.75
CA TRP A 207 19.67 9.43 -7.41
C TRP A 207 18.81 8.16 -7.33
N VAL A 208 17.52 8.29 -7.12
CA VAL A 208 16.58 7.13 -7.07
C VAL A 208 16.43 6.46 -8.44
N LEU A 209 16.58 7.23 -9.53
CA LEU A 209 16.52 6.70 -10.90
C LEU A 209 17.68 5.72 -11.14
N GLU A 210 18.87 6.06 -10.65
CA GLU A 210 20.08 5.24 -10.85
C GLU A 210 20.20 4.10 -9.83
N LYS A 211 19.89 4.38 -8.55
CA LYS A 211 20.15 3.42 -7.46
C LYS A 211 18.97 2.52 -7.12
N LEU A 212 17.73 2.99 -7.34
CA LEU A 212 16.52 2.25 -6.99
C LEU A 212 15.71 1.83 -8.22
N SER A 213 16.25 2.05 -9.43
CA SER A 213 15.57 1.72 -10.70
C SER A 213 14.18 2.35 -10.84
N HIS A 214 13.98 3.52 -10.22
CA HIS A 214 12.77 4.29 -10.45
C HIS A 214 12.72 4.78 -11.89
N LYS A 215 11.55 4.83 -12.51
CA LYS A 215 11.31 5.41 -13.84
C LYS A 215 10.76 6.83 -13.72
N TRP A 216 10.16 7.14 -12.56
CA TRP A 216 9.48 8.40 -12.28
C TRP A 216 9.94 8.97 -10.94
N LEU A 217 10.04 10.29 -10.86
CA LEU A 217 10.35 11.02 -9.63
C LEU A 217 9.07 11.32 -8.80
N GLY A 218 8.23 10.31 -8.61
CA GLY A 218 6.92 10.46 -8.00
C GLY A 218 5.90 11.09 -8.95
N PHE A 219 4.71 11.38 -8.44
CA PHE A 219 3.58 11.87 -9.22
C PHE A 219 2.90 13.04 -8.54
N GLU A 220 2.47 14.02 -9.34
CA GLU A 220 1.48 14.99 -8.90
C GLU A 220 0.12 14.30 -8.78
N LYS A 221 -0.71 14.78 -7.84
CA LYS A 221 -2.03 14.22 -7.60
C LYS A 221 -2.92 14.28 -8.86
N GLU A 222 -2.83 15.38 -9.57
CA GLU A 222 -3.54 15.64 -10.82
C GLU A 222 -3.17 14.63 -11.91
N THR A 223 -1.88 14.30 -12.03
CA THR A 223 -1.39 13.27 -12.97
C THR A 223 -1.97 11.89 -12.66
N LEU A 224 -2.00 11.49 -11.39
CA LEU A 224 -2.60 10.22 -11.00
C LEU A 224 -4.11 10.21 -11.27
N HIS A 225 -4.79 11.34 -11.00
CA HIS A 225 -6.21 11.49 -11.29
C HIS A 225 -6.49 11.37 -12.78
N ASP A 226 -5.66 12.00 -13.64
CA ASP A 226 -5.80 11.93 -15.09
C ASP A 226 -5.58 10.50 -15.61
N PHE A 227 -4.62 9.76 -15.08
CA PHE A 227 -4.42 8.36 -15.42
C PHE A 227 -5.63 7.51 -15.04
N MET A 228 -6.17 7.69 -13.84
CA MET A 228 -7.36 6.98 -13.38
C MET A 228 -8.58 7.32 -14.24
N HIS A 229 -8.82 8.61 -14.48
CA HIS A 229 -9.95 9.05 -15.29
C HIS A 229 -9.87 8.52 -16.74
N THR A 230 -8.67 8.55 -17.35
CA THR A 230 -8.43 8.00 -18.70
C THR A 230 -8.65 6.49 -18.75
N ALA A 231 -8.44 5.78 -17.66
CA ALA A 231 -8.71 4.35 -17.54
C ALA A 231 -10.19 4.02 -17.25
N GLY A 232 -11.03 5.04 -16.99
CA GLY A 232 -12.48 4.89 -16.75
C GLY A 232 -12.89 4.90 -15.28
N PHE A 233 -11.98 5.23 -14.37
CA PHE A 233 -12.33 5.45 -12.95
C PHE A 233 -12.98 6.84 -12.76
N ASN A 234 -13.97 6.92 -11.85
CA ASN A 234 -14.70 8.14 -11.50
C ASN A 234 -14.33 8.64 -10.11
#